data_87bfffe8b166b6fbece16393d3fae553
#
_entry.id   87bfffe8b166b6fbece16393d3fae553
#
_cell.length_a   1.000
_cell.length_b   1.000
_cell.length_c   1.000
_cell.angle_alpha   90.00
_cell.angle_beta   90.00
_cell.angle_gamma   90.00
#
_symmetry.space_group_name_H-M   'P 1'
#
loop_
_entity.id
_entity.type
_entity.pdbx_description
1 polymer ?
#
loop_
_entity_poly.entity_id
_entity_poly.type
_entity_poly.pdbx_seq_one_letter_code
_entity_poly.pdbx_strand_id
1 'polypeptide(L)'
;MSVAQLIADYAGSLFDVVGITKLLSGHNLLILGLESTLERNLDEFGRLGSHFQIYGFAKYIGPRLEELLKFIHGKNFSAESLGRYGYPLHGEVNLKEEVIRAGLGKRGKSTVVLHPKYGPRLRFMAIRTDAPLEPLIGPNLPEEESPFCSGCTICIDACPVSALEPYHMPDPSICLSNSNIMTEEKGQLIPCDICLHRCPANSQ
;
A
#
# COMPACT_ATOMS: atom_id res chain seq x y z
N MET A 1 -7.17 -28.35 8.26
CA MET A 1 -6.73 -27.02 7.77
C MET A 1 -5.39 -26.71 8.45
N SER A 2 -4.37 -26.33 7.70
CA SER A 2 -3.08 -25.94 8.29
C SER A 2 -3.19 -24.60 9.01
N VAL A 3 -2.26 -24.33 9.93
CA VAL A 3 -2.24 -23.02 10.62
C VAL A 3 -1.98 -21.89 9.63
N ALA A 4 -1.18 -22.14 8.59
CA ALA A 4 -0.94 -21.19 7.50
C ALA A 4 -2.25 -20.80 6.79
N GLN A 5 -3.06 -21.78 6.43
CA GLN A 5 -4.36 -21.56 5.80
C GLN A 5 -5.31 -20.78 6.71
N LEU A 6 -5.34 -21.12 8.01
CA LEU A 6 -6.17 -20.39 8.98
C LEU A 6 -5.78 -18.92 9.08
N ILE A 7 -4.48 -18.61 9.09
CA ILE A 7 -4.00 -17.22 9.14
C ILE A 7 -4.33 -16.49 7.84
N ALA A 8 -4.12 -17.12 6.70
CA ALA A 8 -4.42 -16.52 5.39
C ALA A 8 -5.92 -16.25 5.21
N ASP A 9 -6.78 -17.21 5.58
CA ASP A 9 -8.24 -17.06 5.49
C ASP A 9 -8.74 -15.95 6.43
N TYR A 10 -8.19 -15.90 7.65
CA TYR A 10 -8.55 -14.87 8.61
C TYR A 10 -8.11 -13.48 8.13
N ALA A 11 -6.89 -13.36 7.61
CA ALA A 11 -6.43 -12.13 6.97
C ALA A 11 -7.33 -11.71 5.81
N GLY A 12 -7.76 -12.66 4.96
CA GLY A 12 -8.69 -12.43 3.84
C GLY A 12 -10.10 -12.00 4.28
N SER A 13 -10.51 -12.30 5.52
CA SER A 13 -11.76 -11.79 6.07
C SER A 13 -11.68 -10.34 6.54
N LEU A 14 -10.49 -9.83 6.79
CA LEU A 14 -10.23 -8.49 7.31
C LEU A 14 -9.77 -7.50 6.23
N PHE A 15 -9.14 -7.99 5.15
CA PHE A 15 -8.51 -7.20 4.10
C PHE A 15 -9.00 -7.62 2.71
N ASP A 16 -9.02 -6.68 1.77
CA ASP A 16 -9.51 -6.91 0.41
C ASP A 16 -8.55 -7.77 -0.43
N VAL A 17 -7.25 -7.72 -0.13
CA VAL A 17 -6.23 -8.57 -0.75
C VAL A 17 -5.19 -9.00 0.29
N VAL A 18 -4.69 -10.22 0.12
CA VAL A 18 -3.65 -10.83 0.95
C VAL A 18 -2.61 -11.47 0.06
N GLY A 19 -1.34 -11.24 0.35
CA GLY A 19 -0.21 -11.89 -0.29
C GLY A 19 0.84 -12.33 0.73
N ILE A 20 1.69 -13.24 0.35
CA ILE A 20 2.74 -13.76 1.22
C ILE A 20 4.04 -13.79 0.42
N THR A 21 5.09 -13.19 0.98
CA THR A 21 6.46 -13.32 0.49
C THR A 21 7.37 -13.80 1.62
N LYS A 22 8.59 -14.14 1.27
CA LYS A 22 9.62 -14.54 2.23
C LYS A 22 10.77 -13.56 2.16
N LEU A 23 11.13 -13.01 3.30
CA LEU A 23 12.26 -12.10 3.45
C LEU A 23 13.58 -12.88 3.40
N LEU A 24 14.67 -12.19 3.06
CA LEU A 24 16.02 -12.78 3.10
C LEU A 24 16.41 -13.23 4.51
N SER A 25 15.83 -12.63 5.56
CA SER A 25 15.99 -13.05 6.94
C SER A 25 15.37 -14.42 7.27
N GLY A 26 14.60 -15.00 6.33
CA GLY A 26 13.88 -16.25 6.52
C GLY A 26 12.48 -16.09 7.09
N HIS A 27 12.10 -14.91 7.60
CA HIS A 27 10.75 -14.62 8.08
C HIS A 27 9.77 -14.48 6.92
N ASN A 28 8.52 -14.83 7.17
CA ASN A 28 7.45 -14.58 6.22
C ASN A 28 6.92 -13.15 6.36
N LEU A 29 6.57 -12.56 5.24
CA LEU A 29 5.93 -11.27 5.13
C LEU A 29 4.50 -11.47 4.64
N LEU A 30 3.53 -11.22 5.51
CA LEU A 30 2.12 -11.20 5.19
C LEU A 30 1.77 -9.79 4.71
N ILE A 31 1.44 -9.66 3.45
CA ILE A 31 1.09 -8.41 2.80
C ILE A 31 -0.42 -8.28 2.78
N LEU A 32 -0.91 -7.14 3.21
CA LEU A 32 -2.32 -6.84 3.40
C LEU A 32 -2.67 -5.59 2.62
N GLY A 33 -3.74 -5.61 1.85
CA GLY A 33 -4.21 -4.46 1.11
C GLY A 33 -5.67 -4.18 1.39
N LEU A 34 -6.00 -2.92 1.58
CA LEU A 34 -7.36 -2.43 1.77
C LEU A 34 -7.67 -1.36 0.72
N GLU A 35 -8.84 -1.45 0.10
CA GLU A 35 -9.28 -0.49 -0.89
C GLU A 35 -9.69 0.84 -0.24
N SER A 36 -9.19 1.95 -0.77
CA SER A 36 -9.67 3.30 -0.45
C SER A 36 -10.91 3.61 -1.31
N THR A 37 -12.04 3.86 -0.66
CA THR A 37 -13.31 4.23 -1.30
C THR A 37 -13.80 5.57 -0.76
N LEU A 38 -14.88 6.11 -1.30
CA LEU A 38 -15.48 7.34 -0.78
C LEU A 38 -15.97 7.18 0.66
N GLU A 39 -16.52 6.01 1.01
CA GLU A 39 -17.02 5.72 2.36
C GLU A 39 -15.89 5.32 3.32
N ARG A 40 -14.80 4.83 2.78
CA ARG A 40 -13.60 4.38 3.50
C ARG A 40 -12.36 5.06 2.93
N ASN A 41 -12.25 6.37 3.13
CA ASN A 41 -11.11 7.12 2.64
C ASN A 41 -9.87 6.83 3.49
N LEU A 42 -8.99 5.97 2.98
CA LEU A 42 -7.74 5.60 3.65
C LEU A 42 -6.69 6.72 3.61
N ASP A 43 -6.85 7.66 2.69
CA ASP A 43 -5.96 8.80 2.49
C ASP A 43 -6.46 10.06 3.23
N GLU A 44 -7.55 9.93 4.00
CA GLU A 44 -8.04 11.03 4.81
C GLU A 44 -6.95 11.51 5.77
N PHE A 45 -6.57 12.77 5.65
CA PHE A 45 -5.64 13.43 6.55
C PHE A 45 -6.38 14.10 7.69
N GLY A 46 -5.85 13.95 8.87
CA GLY A 46 -6.35 14.62 10.07
C GLY A 46 -5.22 15.20 10.90
N ARG A 47 -5.57 16.19 11.73
CA ARG A 47 -4.67 16.73 12.72
C ARG A 47 -4.94 16.06 14.07
N LEU A 48 -3.93 15.40 14.64
CA LEU A 48 -3.96 14.89 15.99
C LEU A 48 -2.98 15.69 16.85
N GLY A 49 -3.50 16.60 17.67
CA GLY A 49 -2.65 17.55 18.40
C GLY A 49 -1.89 18.48 17.48
N SER A 50 -0.55 18.50 17.60
CA SER A 50 0.36 19.28 16.76
C SER A 50 0.84 18.56 15.50
N HIS A 51 0.48 17.29 15.30
CA HIS A 51 1.00 16.46 14.22
C HIS A 51 -0.07 16.14 13.19
N PHE A 52 0.34 16.17 11.91
CA PHE A 52 -0.48 15.68 10.81
C PHE A 52 -0.22 14.20 10.61
N GLN A 53 -1.30 13.44 10.42
CA GLN A 53 -1.20 12.02 10.10
C GLN A 53 -2.28 11.61 9.12
N ILE A 54 -2.06 10.50 8.42
CA ILE A 54 -3.09 9.86 7.60
C ILE A 54 -4.08 9.19 8.56
N TYR A 55 -5.10 9.95 8.92
CA TYR A 55 -6.10 9.52 9.88
C TYR A 55 -6.91 8.34 9.37
N GLY A 56 -7.30 8.37 8.07
CA GLY A 56 -8.08 7.30 7.46
C GLY A 56 -7.39 5.95 7.53
N PHE A 57 -6.07 5.92 7.28
CA PHE A 57 -5.29 4.70 7.40
C PHE A 57 -5.32 4.14 8.83
N ALA A 58 -5.07 4.97 9.83
CA ALA A 58 -5.11 4.57 11.23
C ALA A 58 -6.51 4.10 11.66
N LYS A 59 -7.56 4.80 11.22
CA LYS A 59 -8.97 4.51 11.55
C LYS A 59 -9.44 3.17 10.99
N TYR A 60 -9.11 2.87 9.75
CA TYR A 60 -9.67 1.70 9.06
C TYR A 60 -8.75 0.48 9.09
N ILE A 61 -7.44 0.68 9.01
CA ILE A 61 -6.46 -0.41 9.02
C ILE A 61 -6.06 -0.79 10.45
N GLY A 62 -5.90 0.19 11.34
CA GLY A 62 -5.44 -0.05 12.71
C GLY A 62 -6.19 -1.17 13.43
N PRO A 63 -7.54 -1.09 13.58
CA PRO A 63 -8.30 -2.12 14.28
C PRO A 63 -8.17 -3.51 13.65
N ARG A 64 -8.19 -3.59 12.32
CA ARG A 64 -8.03 -4.86 11.58
C ARG A 64 -6.66 -5.49 11.80
N LEU A 65 -5.65 -4.63 11.82
CA LEU A 65 -4.28 -5.06 12.05
C LEU A 65 -4.09 -5.60 13.46
N GLU A 66 -4.59 -4.88 14.47
CA GLU A 66 -4.52 -5.33 15.87
C GLU A 66 -5.24 -6.67 16.06
N GLU A 67 -6.38 -6.85 15.42
CA GLU A 67 -7.16 -8.08 15.45
C GLU A 67 -6.38 -9.24 14.85
N LEU A 68 -5.76 -9.03 13.67
CA LEU A 68 -4.95 -10.03 13.00
C LEU A 68 -3.68 -10.37 13.79
N LEU A 69 -3.00 -9.38 14.36
CA LEU A 69 -1.84 -9.60 15.23
C LEU A 69 -2.20 -10.44 16.45
N LYS A 70 -3.31 -10.14 17.13
CA LYS A 70 -3.82 -10.93 18.25
C LYS A 70 -4.13 -12.36 17.83
N PHE A 71 -4.73 -12.55 16.64
CA PHE A 71 -5.02 -13.88 16.12
C PHE A 71 -3.74 -14.70 15.89
N ILE A 72 -2.71 -14.11 15.26
CA ILE A 72 -1.43 -14.79 15.00
C ILE A 72 -0.72 -15.13 16.32
N HIS A 73 -0.66 -14.18 17.26
CA HIS A 73 -0.09 -14.42 18.60
C HIS A 73 -0.84 -15.53 19.35
N GLY A 74 -2.17 -15.59 19.22
CA GLY A 74 -3.00 -16.65 19.78
C GLY A 74 -2.75 -18.04 19.19
N LYS A 75 -2.00 -18.12 18.05
CA LYS A 75 -1.50 -19.37 17.47
C LYS A 75 -0.06 -19.67 17.87
N ASN A 76 0.50 -18.95 18.84
CA ASN A 76 1.88 -19.06 19.35
C ASN A 76 2.96 -18.68 18.32
N PHE A 77 2.68 -17.76 17.40
CA PHE A 77 3.66 -17.19 16.49
C PHE A 77 3.92 -15.72 16.81
N SER A 78 5.16 -15.29 16.55
CA SER A 78 5.50 -13.87 16.58
C SER A 78 4.88 -13.16 15.37
N ALA A 79 4.45 -11.93 15.60
CA ALA A 79 3.94 -11.08 14.53
C ALA A 79 4.14 -9.61 14.90
N GLU A 80 4.64 -8.83 13.95
CA GLU A 80 4.80 -7.39 14.11
C GLU A 80 4.48 -6.66 12.82
N SER A 81 3.85 -5.52 12.93
CA SER A 81 3.59 -4.67 11.77
C SER A 81 4.88 -3.99 11.32
N LEU A 82 5.17 -4.05 10.01
CA LEU A 82 6.26 -3.31 9.41
C LEU A 82 5.74 -1.98 8.87
N GLY A 83 6.41 -0.92 9.29
CA GLY A 83 6.08 0.44 8.93
C GLY A 83 5.16 1.13 9.94
N ARG A 84 5.39 2.42 10.13
CA ARG A 84 4.45 3.29 10.84
C ARG A 84 3.33 3.65 9.88
N TYR A 85 2.13 3.77 10.40
CA TYR A 85 0.96 4.24 9.68
C TYR A 85 1.30 5.39 8.75
N GLY A 86 1.33 5.10 7.48
CA GLY A 86 1.13 6.11 6.48
C GLY A 86 2.28 6.68 5.69
N TYR A 87 3.56 6.37 5.89
CA TYR A 87 4.59 6.68 4.88
C TYR A 87 5.95 6.09 5.26
N PRO A 88 6.32 4.92 4.79
CA PRO A 88 7.72 4.53 4.84
C PRO A 88 8.46 5.05 3.61
N LEU A 89 8.85 6.31 3.59
CA LEU A 89 9.92 6.74 2.69
C LEU A 89 11.24 6.01 3.03
N HIS A 90 11.32 5.46 4.25
CA HIS A 90 12.50 4.79 4.80
C HIS A 90 12.09 3.60 5.69
N GLY A 91 11.40 2.60 5.10
CA GLY A 91 11.07 1.36 5.80
C GLY A 91 12.19 0.31 5.67
N GLU A 92 12.19 -0.68 6.55
CA GLU A 92 13.10 -1.84 6.47
C GLU A 92 12.88 -2.67 5.19
N VAL A 93 11.70 -2.55 4.59
CA VAL A 93 11.27 -3.32 3.42
C VAL A 93 10.69 -2.37 2.39
N ASN A 94 11.06 -2.55 1.13
CA ASN A 94 10.38 -1.89 0.02
C ASN A 94 9.02 -2.57 -0.21
N LEU A 95 7.99 -2.05 0.45
CA LEU A 95 6.66 -2.66 0.44
C LEU A 95 6.09 -2.78 -0.97
N LYS A 96 6.35 -1.82 -1.87
CA LYS A 96 5.87 -1.88 -3.27
C LYS A 96 6.47 -3.08 -4.01
N GLU A 97 7.75 -3.36 -3.81
CA GLU A 97 8.41 -4.53 -4.39
C GLU A 97 7.81 -5.83 -3.85
N GLU A 98 7.61 -5.91 -2.53
CA GLU A 98 7.03 -7.11 -1.92
C GLU A 98 5.58 -7.35 -2.36
N VAL A 99 4.78 -6.28 -2.54
CA VAL A 99 3.43 -6.37 -3.12
C VAL A 99 3.46 -6.96 -4.53
N ILE A 100 4.41 -6.53 -5.36
CA ILE A 100 4.57 -7.05 -6.72
C ILE A 100 5.05 -8.51 -6.69
N ARG A 101 6.03 -8.82 -5.84
CA ARG A 101 6.52 -10.21 -5.66
C ARG A 101 5.43 -11.16 -5.16
N ALA A 102 4.52 -10.66 -4.33
CA ALA A 102 3.34 -11.40 -3.90
C ALA A 102 2.28 -11.56 -5.01
N GLY A 103 2.49 -10.98 -6.19
CA GLY A 103 1.55 -11.06 -7.31
C GLY A 103 0.29 -10.21 -7.16
N LEU A 104 0.29 -9.26 -6.22
CA LEU A 104 -0.86 -8.41 -5.94
C LEU A 104 -1.01 -7.23 -6.91
N GLY A 105 -0.17 -7.14 -7.91
CA GLY A 105 -0.24 -6.10 -8.93
C GLY A 105 1.09 -5.90 -9.62
N LYS A 106 1.13 -4.91 -10.51
CA LYS A 106 2.32 -4.51 -11.27
C LYS A 106 2.62 -3.05 -11.04
N ARG A 107 3.87 -2.65 -11.22
CA ARG A 107 4.28 -1.25 -11.07
C ARG A 107 3.65 -0.39 -12.14
N GLY A 108 2.98 0.67 -11.74
CA GLY A 108 2.50 1.73 -12.62
C GLY A 108 3.54 2.83 -12.84
N LYS A 109 3.42 3.57 -13.94
CA LYS A 109 4.32 4.70 -14.26
C LYS A 109 4.33 5.79 -13.19
N SER A 110 3.25 5.92 -12.41
CA SER A 110 3.17 6.80 -11.23
C SER A 110 3.90 6.26 -9.99
N THR A 111 4.66 5.18 -10.11
CA THR A 111 5.31 4.44 -9.00
C THR A 111 4.35 3.70 -8.05
N VAL A 112 3.05 3.78 -8.27
CA VAL A 112 2.04 3.07 -7.47
C VAL A 112 1.84 1.66 -8.03
N VAL A 113 1.53 0.71 -7.16
CA VAL A 113 1.15 -0.63 -7.61
C VAL A 113 -0.28 -0.61 -8.14
N LEU A 114 -0.47 -1.12 -9.34
CA LEU A 114 -1.77 -1.25 -10.00
C LEU A 114 -2.26 -2.69 -9.87
N HIS A 115 -3.29 -2.88 -9.06
CA HIS A 115 -3.95 -4.17 -8.90
C HIS A 115 -4.95 -4.40 -10.04
N PRO A 116 -5.09 -5.62 -10.60
CA PRO A 116 -5.99 -5.89 -11.73
C PRO A 116 -7.44 -5.45 -11.51
N LYS A 117 -7.97 -5.67 -10.30
CA LYS A 117 -9.36 -5.33 -9.93
C LYS A 117 -9.50 -3.93 -9.33
N TYR A 118 -8.55 -3.50 -8.51
CA TYR A 118 -8.68 -2.28 -7.71
C TYR A 118 -7.89 -1.08 -8.26
N GLY A 119 -7.13 -1.29 -9.34
CA GLY A 119 -6.29 -0.24 -9.91
C GLY A 119 -5.32 0.34 -8.86
N PRO A 120 -5.22 1.68 -8.74
CA PRO A 120 -4.35 2.35 -7.78
C PRO A 120 -4.98 2.54 -6.38
N ARG A 121 -6.20 2.01 -6.13
CA ARG A 121 -6.97 2.32 -4.92
C ARG A 121 -6.53 1.54 -3.68
N LEU A 122 -5.71 0.50 -3.81
CA LEU A 122 -5.23 -0.26 -2.65
C LEU A 122 -4.18 0.52 -1.85
N ARG A 123 -4.29 0.45 -0.54
CA ARG A 123 -3.25 0.85 0.40
C ARG A 123 -2.74 -0.39 1.11
N PHE A 124 -1.44 -0.54 1.13
CA PHE A 124 -0.78 -1.76 1.59
C PHE A 124 -0.07 -1.57 2.91
N MET A 125 0.01 -2.64 3.64
CA MET A 125 0.81 -2.81 4.84
C MET A 125 1.33 -4.23 4.92
N ALA A 126 2.22 -4.50 5.85
CA ALA A 126 2.78 -5.82 6.04
C ALA A 126 2.94 -6.19 7.51
N ILE A 127 2.84 -7.49 7.77
CA ILE A 127 3.18 -8.11 9.05
C ILE A 127 4.35 -9.05 8.80
N ARG A 128 5.43 -8.89 9.57
CA ARG A 128 6.52 -9.87 9.67
C ARG A 128 6.13 -10.93 10.69
N THR A 129 6.27 -12.21 10.36
CA THR A 129 5.91 -13.32 11.24
C THR A 129 6.82 -14.52 11.02
N ASP A 130 7.00 -15.33 12.06
CA ASP A 130 7.61 -16.65 12.00
C ASP A 130 6.60 -17.78 11.74
N ALA A 131 5.31 -17.45 11.62
CA ALA A 131 4.30 -18.43 11.23
C ALA A 131 4.68 -19.11 9.89
N PRO A 132 4.48 -20.43 9.74
CA PRO A 132 4.91 -21.18 8.55
C PRO A 132 3.99 -20.93 7.36
N LEU A 133 3.96 -19.67 6.90
CA LEU A 133 3.15 -19.25 5.75
C LEU A 133 3.86 -19.65 4.46
N GLU A 134 3.10 -20.17 3.51
CA GLU A 134 3.58 -20.45 2.17
C GLU A 134 3.19 -19.30 1.23
N PRO A 135 4.05 -18.92 0.27
CA PRO A 135 3.67 -17.93 -0.73
C PRO A 135 2.38 -18.34 -1.44
N LEU A 136 1.36 -17.47 -1.42
CA LEU A 136 0.07 -17.73 -2.08
C LEU A 136 0.17 -17.59 -3.60
N ILE A 137 1.10 -16.79 -4.07
CA ILE A 137 1.32 -16.51 -5.48
C ILE A 137 2.81 -16.65 -5.76
N GLY A 138 3.13 -17.36 -6.84
CA GLY A 138 4.51 -17.53 -7.26
C GLY A 138 5.21 -16.22 -7.58
N PRO A 139 6.53 -16.21 -7.70
CA PRO A 139 7.30 -15.00 -7.89
C PRO A 139 6.89 -14.31 -9.20
N ASN A 140 6.25 -13.15 -9.09
CA ASN A 140 6.13 -12.26 -10.22
C ASN A 140 7.43 -11.47 -10.37
N LEU A 141 7.84 -11.24 -11.59
CA LEU A 141 9.00 -10.40 -11.86
C LEU A 141 8.60 -8.94 -11.63
N PRO A 142 9.31 -8.20 -10.76
CA PRO A 142 9.01 -6.80 -10.46
C PRO A 142 9.07 -5.87 -11.67
N GLU A 143 9.69 -6.33 -12.75
CA GLU A 143 10.04 -5.56 -13.94
C GLU A 143 8.92 -5.50 -14.99
N GLU A 144 7.85 -6.29 -14.83
CA GLU A 144 6.77 -6.29 -15.80
C GLU A 144 5.90 -5.03 -15.69
N GLU A 145 5.80 -4.31 -16.79
CA GLU A 145 4.91 -3.16 -16.92
C GLU A 145 3.44 -3.57 -16.73
N SER A 146 2.68 -2.73 -16.04
CA SER A 146 1.24 -2.90 -15.98
C SER A 146 0.63 -2.67 -17.37
N PRO A 147 -0.25 -3.56 -17.86
CA PRO A 147 -0.91 -3.38 -19.16
C PRO A 147 -1.67 -2.05 -19.26
N PHE A 148 -2.10 -1.48 -18.14
CA PHE A 148 -2.72 -0.14 -18.10
C PHE A 148 -1.74 1.00 -18.43
N CYS A 149 -0.44 0.75 -18.33
CA CYS A 149 0.61 1.73 -18.58
C CYS A 149 1.16 1.71 -20.00
N SER A 150 0.84 0.70 -20.80
CA SER A 150 1.32 0.59 -22.17
C SER A 150 0.87 1.81 -23.00
N GLY A 151 1.83 2.58 -23.51
CA GLY A 151 1.58 3.81 -24.24
C GLY A 151 0.93 4.98 -23.46
N CYS A 152 0.66 4.80 -22.15
CA CYS A 152 -0.02 5.81 -21.32
C CYS A 152 0.99 6.66 -20.53
N THR A 153 0.78 8.00 -20.53
CA THR A 153 1.59 8.98 -19.75
C THR A 153 0.74 9.89 -18.88
N ILE A 154 -0.57 9.66 -18.79
CA ILE A 154 -1.55 10.56 -18.16
C ILE A 154 -1.15 10.96 -16.73
N CYS A 155 -0.65 10.05 -15.91
CA CYS A 155 -0.24 10.36 -14.54
C CYS A 155 1.00 11.27 -14.47
N ILE A 156 1.90 11.17 -15.44
CA ILE A 156 3.12 11.99 -15.56
C ILE A 156 2.72 13.38 -16.02
N ASP A 157 1.94 13.46 -17.12
CA ASP A 157 1.49 14.72 -17.72
C ASP A 157 0.58 15.52 -16.77
N ALA A 158 -0.20 14.82 -15.92
CA ALA A 158 -1.09 15.44 -14.95
C ALA A 158 -0.38 15.90 -13.67
N CYS A 159 0.90 15.55 -13.45
CA CYS A 159 1.61 15.93 -12.25
C CYS A 159 1.88 17.45 -12.21
N PRO A 160 1.28 18.21 -11.27
CA PRO A 160 1.37 19.66 -11.28
C PRO A 160 2.78 20.19 -10.98
N VAL A 161 3.64 19.35 -10.43
CA VAL A 161 5.02 19.71 -10.05
C VAL A 161 6.07 18.87 -10.78
N SER A 162 5.66 18.12 -11.81
CA SER A 162 6.55 17.29 -12.63
C SER A 162 7.48 16.37 -11.81
N ALA A 163 6.97 15.83 -10.69
CA ALA A 163 7.74 14.98 -9.78
C ALA A 163 7.88 13.54 -10.29
N LEU A 164 7.22 13.17 -11.39
CA LEU A 164 7.15 11.79 -11.88
C LEU A 164 7.93 11.62 -13.18
N GLU A 165 8.77 10.62 -13.22
CA GLU A 165 9.29 9.98 -14.42
C GLU A 165 8.66 8.59 -14.56
N PRO A 166 8.68 7.94 -15.74
CA PRO A 166 8.14 6.60 -15.88
C PRO A 166 8.75 5.63 -14.86
N TYR A 167 7.90 5.08 -13.97
CA TYR A 167 8.26 4.13 -12.90
C TYR A 167 9.19 4.67 -11.81
N HIS A 168 9.50 5.94 -11.84
CA HIS A 168 10.44 6.56 -10.92
C HIS A 168 9.92 7.91 -10.40
N MET A 169 10.26 8.25 -9.19
CA MET A 169 10.08 9.56 -8.57
C MET A 169 11.45 9.99 -8.02
N PRO A 170 12.21 10.80 -8.76
CA PRO A 170 13.58 11.14 -8.40
C PRO A 170 13.70 11.81 -7.04
N ASP A 171 12.78 12.72 -6.75
CA ASP A 171 12.68 13.42 -5.48
C ASP A 171 11.25 13.45 -4.93
N PRO A 172 10.91 12.55 -3.99
CA PRO A 172 9.60 12.54 -3.35
C PRO A 172 9.25 13.84 -2.60
N SER A 173 10.25 14.64 -2.19
CA SER A 173 10.01 15.89 -1.46
C SER A 173 9.26 16.92 -2.30
N ILE A 174 9.43 16.91 -3.62
CA ILE A 174 8.71 17.78 -4.56
C ILE A 174 7.21 17.47 -4.53
N CYS A 175 6.84 16.20 -4.54
CA CYS A 175 5.45 15.77 -4.42
C CYS A 175 4.84 16.15 -3.06
N LEU A 176 5.59 15.94 -1.97
CA LEU A 176 5.14 16.28 -0.61
C LEU A 176 4.99 17.78 -0.42
N SER A 177 5.89 18.60 -0.95
CA SER A 177 5.80 20.05 -0.86
C SER A 177 4.55 20.61 -1.55
N ASN A 178 4.16 20.03 -2.69
CA ASN A 178 2.92 20.41 -3.38
C ASN A 178 1.68 20.12 -2.53
N SER A 179 1.64 18.99 -1.83
CA SER A 179 0.55 18.67 -0.88
C SER A 179 0.48 19.68 0.26
N ASN A 180 1.60 20.15 0.78
CA ASN A 180 1.66 21.17 1.82
C ASN A 180 1.14 22.53 1.32
N ILE A 181 1.55 22.97 0.13
CA ILE A 181 1.08 24.22 -0.50
C ILE A 181 -0.43 24.18 -0.71
N MET A 182 -0.95 23.10 -1.29
CA MET A 182 -2.40 22.94 -1.50
C MET A 182 -3.18 23.00 -0.18
N THR A 183 -2.58 22.49 0.89
CA THR A 183 -3.15 22.51 2.24
C THR A 183 -3.22 23.92 2.81
N GLU A 184 -2.15 24.68 2.66
CA GLU A 184 -2.07 26.08 3.14
C GLU A 184 -3.06 27.00 2.41
N GLU A 185 -3.11 26.89 1.08
CA GLU A 185 -4.00 27.71 0.25
C GLU A 185 -5.50 27.49 0.52
N LYS A 186 -5.88 26.25 0.80
CA LYS A 186 -7.28 25.87 1.01
C LYS A 186 -7.68 25.81 2.49
N GLY A 187 -6.73 25.97 3.42
CA GLY A 187 -6.98 25.82 4.85
C GLY A 187 -7.40 24.41 5.27
N GLN A 188 -7.27 23.43 4.37
CA GLN A 188 -7.62 22.02 4.56
C GLN A 188 -6.45 21.15 4.15
N LEU A 189 -6.21 20.07 4.89
CA LEU A 189 -5.21 19.07 4.51
C LEU A 189 -5.69 18.26 3.31
N ILE A 190 -5.13 18.57 2.16
CA ILE A 190 -5.46 17.89 0.91
C ILE A 190 -4.19 17.21 0.38
N PRO A 191 -4.11 15.88 0.46
CA PRO A 191 -3.02 15.17 -0.20
C PRO A 191 -3.14 15.36 -1.71
N CYS A 192 -2.00 15.52 -2.39
CA CYS A 192 -1.99 15.52 -3.84
C CYS A 192 -2.08 14.07 -4.34
N ASP A 193 -3.23 13.70 -4.90
CA ASP A 193 -3.53 12.38 -5.43
C ASP A 193 -3.95 12.42 -6.92
N ILE A 194 -3.66 13.53 -7.61
CA ILE A 194 -4.04 13.78 -9.01
C ILE A 194 -3.61 12.61 -9.91
N CYS A 195 -2.39 12.12 -9.75
CA CYS A 195 -1.88 11.00 -10.54
C CYS A 195 -2.69 9.69 -10.33
N LEU A 196 -3.31 9.51 -9.16
CA LEU A 196 -4.17 8.35 -8.87
C LEU A 196 -5.55 8.54 -9.50
N HIS A 197 -6.16 9.71 -9.32
CA HIS A 197 -7.48 10.02 -9.87
C HIS A 197 -7.51 10.07 -11.38
N ARG A 198 -6.45 10.55 -12.02
CA ARG A 198 -6.32 10.59 -13.48
C ARG A 198 -5.95 9.26 -14.11
N CYS A 199 -5.53 8.28 -13.31
CA CYS A 199 -5.14 6.97 -13.82
C CYS A 199 -6.33 6.22 -14.43
N PRO A 200 -6.26 5.76 -15.70
CA PRO A 200 -7.35 5.01 -16.32
C PRO A 200 -7.69 3.72 -15.59
N ALA A 201 -6.73 3.12 -14.87
CA ALA A 201 -6.96 1.94 -14.03
C ALA A 201 -7.82 2.24 -12.78
N ASN A 202 -8.13 3.51 -12.49
CA ASN A 202 -8.99 3.90 -11.37
C ASN A 202 -10.50 3.71 -11.68
N SER A 203 -10.85 3.59 -12.94
CA SER A 203 -12.25 3.57 -13.42
C SER A 203 -12.83 2.16 -13.60
N GLN A 204 -12.13 1.12 -13.10
CA GLN A 204 -12.58 -0.28 -13.22
C GLN A 204 -13.29 -0.78 -11.96
#